data_a2674ece32e3e8f1fa4943f18ef3d5ac
#
_entry.id   a2674ece32e3e8f1fa4943f18ef3d5ac
#
_cell.length_a   1.000
_cell.length_b   1.000
_cell.length_c   1.000
_cell.angle_alpha   90.00
_cell.angle_beta   90.00
_cell.angle_gamma   90.00
#
_symmetry.space_group_name_H-M   'P 1'
#
loop_
_entity.id
_entity.type
_entity.pdbx_description
1 polymer ?
#
loop_
_entity_poly.entity_id
_entity_poly.type
_entity_poly.pdbx_seq_one_letter_code
_entity_poly.pdbx_strand_id
1 'polypeptide(L)'
;MRMNGNDLAACAVIALGVGGVVVGSLLGVGNQAVTLPAVNPQPVVVDMPAEPEPTATPEPTPEPTPTVETVHFSATGDDLIHDGIFLQAKGRGGDHYDFDAAYAAMQGYYNQFDVNWLNQETLVNDEFAASGYPMFSTPGEITDTLYNLGFRVFSLSNNHSYDKGAAGIEASMAHWAAMPDDVVTMGFYNLETYDNYAYQTVNGITFGYLSYTEHTNGLPTPSGTDYGVVYLDDHETIAKQIADMRPNCDVLIVSAHMGTEGTHEVNDFQRETAQWLADQGVDVIIGTHPHVVQNAAWLTGANGNTTFIVYSLGNFINAQSSRDNVIGAILDVYFDKTTQPDGSVSIAIRDPKLHCVISQYEAGYKNIRVIPYSQYTDELGAAHGEFTLSREYIESMLRSTIDEEFLTLD
;
A
#
# COMPACT_ATOMS: atom_id res chain seq x y z
N MET A 1 -53.68 14.15 5.51
CA MET A 1 -54.11 15.44 6.14
C MET A 1 -53.05 16.47 5.79
N ARG A 2 -53.36 17.31 4.80
CA ARG A 2 -53.09 18.72 4.53
C ARG A 2 -51.81 19.27 5.15
N MET A 3 -50.77 19.58 4.38
CA MET A 3 -50.52 20.80 3.54
C MET A 3 -50.56 22.12 4.33
N ASN A 4 -49.44 22.86 4.29
CA ASN A 4 -49.21 24.27 3.90
C ASN A 4 -47.85 24.67 4.47
N GLY A 5 -46.95 25.41 3.88
CA GLY A 5 -46.90 26.26 2.70
C GLY A 5 -46.04 27.47 3.00
N ASN A 6 -45.12 27.75 2.10
CA ASN A 6 -44.49 29.04 1.77
C ASN A 6 -43.85 29.92 2.88
N ASP A 7 -42.62 30.35 2.68
CA ASP A 7 -42.36 31.70 2.19
C ASP A 7 -40.94 31.92 1.66
N LEU A 8 -40.94 32.53 0.48
CA LEU A 8 -39.79 33.13 -0.21
C LEU A 8 -39.48 34.52 0.40
N ALA A 9 -38.23 34.89 0.45
CA ALA A 9 -37.83 36.30 0.41
C ALA A 9 -36.50 36.45 -0.35
N ALA A 10 -36.64 37.01 -1.54
CA ALA A 10 -35.58 37.61 -2.33
C ALA A 10 -35.22 39.00 -1.76
N CYS A 11 -33.93 39.41 -1.81
CA CYS A 11 -33.56 40.80 -1.74
C CYS A 11 -32.54 41.17 -2.79
N ALA A 12 -32.85 42.31 -3.39
CA ALA A 12 -32.37 42.85 -4.65
C ALA A 12 -31.05 43.62 -4.52
N VAL A 13 -30.37 43.67 -5.69
CA VAL A 13 -29.28 44.59 -6.05
C VAL A 13 -29.82 46.03 -6.20
N ILE A 14 -29.05 47.04 -5.68
CA ILE A 14 -29.19 48.41 -6.12
C ILE A 14 -27.82 48.98 -6.46
N ALA A 15 -27.66 49.30 -7.74
CA ALA A 15 -26.62 50.20 -8.26
C ALA A 15 -27.27 51.59 -8.48
N LEU A 16 -26.58 52.66 -8.07
CA LEU A 16 -26.93 54.00 -8.48
C LEU A 16 -25.67 54.82 -8.73
N GLY A 17 -25.47 55.18 -9.99
CA GLY A 17 -24.60 56.22 -10.43
C GLY A 17 -25.38 57.52 -10.58
N VAL A 18 -24.77 58.65 -10.33
CA VAL A 18 -25.28 59.94 -10.74
C VAL A 18 -24.09 60.83 -11.15
N GLY A 19 -24.11 61.25 -12.40
CA GLY A 19 -23.29 62.31 -12.96
C GLY A 19 -24.01 63.64 -12.75
N GLY A 20 -23.26 64.71 -12.63
CA GLY A 20 -23.77 66.06 -12.59
C GLY A 20 -22.86 67.04 -13.37
N VAL A 21 -23.39 67.48 -14.51
CA VAL A 21 -22.87 68.59 -15.33
C VAL A 21 -23.55 69.88 -14.83
N VAL A 22 -22.77 70.93 -14.65
CA VAL A 22 -23.34 72.28 -14.51
C VAL A 22 -22.62 73.23 -15.48
N VAL A 23 -23.45 73.77 -16.39
CA VAL A 23 -23.12 74.87 -17.32
C VAL A 23 -23.65 76.15 -16.66
N GLY A 24 -22.92 77.22 -16.75
CA GLY A 24 -23.39 78.56 -16.33
C GLY A 24 -22.64 79.70 -16.94
N SER A 25 -23.39 80.51 -17.65
CA SER A 25 -23.09 81.50 -18.70
C SER A 25 -22.56 82.85 -18.24
N LEU A 26 -21.79 83.45 -19.15
CA LEU A 26 -21.71 84.84 -19.70
C LEU A 26 -22.32 86.03 -18.89
N LEU A 27 -21.52 87.11 -18.84
CA LEU A 27 -21.78 88.50 -19.20
C LEU A 27 -20.49 89.31 -18.81
N GLY A 28 -19.83 90.08 -19.55
CA GLY A 28 -19.83 91.04 -20.56
C GLY A 28 -19.41 92.42 -20.02
N VAL A 29 -18.63 93.12 -20.82
CA VAL A 29 -18.42 94.62 -20.82
C VAL A 29 -17.00 95.10 -20.44
N GLY A 30 -16.39 95.74 -21.39
CA GLY A 30 -15.64 96.99 -21.21
C GLY A 30 -14.20 97.04 -21.63
N ASN A 31 -13.99 97.55 -22.87
CA ASN A 31 -12.75 98.08 -23.47
C ASN A 31 -12.09 99.15 -22.64
N GLN A 32 -10.78 99.06 -22.40
CA GLN A 32 -9.84 100.27 -22.60
C GLN A 32 -8.43 99.69 -22.74
N ALA A 33 -7.77 100.15 -23.88
CA ALA A 33 -6.37 99.90 -24.21
C ALA A 33 -5.46 100.87 -23.38
N VAL A 34 -4.49 100.28 -22.69
CA VAL A 34 -3.36 100.97 -22.15
C VAL A 34 -2.09 100.24 -22.65
N THR A 35 -1.36 100.97 -23.47
CA THR A 35 -0.01 100.57 -23.98
C THR A 35 1.04 100.76 -22.89
N LEU A 36 1.72 99.68 -22.51
CA LEU A 36 2.90 99.74 -21.63
C LEU A 36 4.11 99.17 -22.42
N PRO A 37 5.34 99.58 -22.07
CA PRO A 37 6.55 99.34 -22.86
C PRO A 37 7.04 97.90 -22.75
N ALA A 38 7.65 97.43 -23.81
CA ALA A 38 8.23 96.08 -23.95
C ALA A 38 9.33 95.86 -22.90
N VAL A 39 9.16 94.94 -22.04
CA VAL A 39 10.19 94.34 -21.20
C VAL A 39 10.53 92.97 -21.76
N ASN A 40 11.80 92.81 -22.11
CA ASN A 40 12.39 91.62 -22.68
C ASN A 40 12.48 90.56 -21.55
N PRO A 41 11.71 89.43 -21.53
CA PRO A 41 11.83 88.45 -20.49
C PRO A 41 13.02 87.53 -20.72
N GLN A 42 13.95 87.54 -19.81
CA GLN A 42 14.92 86.44 -19.71
C GLN A 42 14.15 85.12 -19.28
N PRO A 43 14.56 83.98 -19.85
CA PRO A 43 13.92 82.72 -19.48
C PRO A 43 14.25 82.34 -18.00
N VAL A 44 13.26 82.35 -17.17
CA VAL A 44 13.32 81.75 -15.82
C VAL A 44 13.24 80.25 -16.02
N VAL A 45 14.35 79.58 -15.80
CA VAL A 45 14.35 78.12 -15.66
C VAL A 45 13.70 77.79 -14.34
N VAL A 46 12.45 77.33 -14.36
CA VAL A 46 11.79 76.77 -13.22
C VAL A 46 12.22 75.32 -13.13
N ASP A 47 13.05 75.02 -12.14
CA ASP A 47 13.34 73.66 -11.76
C ASP A 47 12.03 72.98 -11.31
N MET A 48 11.42 72.17 -12.20
CA MET A 48 10.29 71.34 -11.79
C MET A 48 10.83 70.19 -10.93
N PRO A 49 10.22 69.92 -9.77
CA PRO A 49 10.56 68.75 -8.99
C PRO A 49 10.37 67.52 -9.87
N ALA A 50 11.36 66.64 -9.88
CA ALA A 50 11.28 65.34 -10.58
C ALA A 50 10.00 64.59 -10.12
N GLU A 51 9.21 64.15 -11.09
CA GLU A 51 8.06 63.29 -10.88
C GLU A 51 8.54 62.02 -10.13
N PRO A 52 7.92 61.62 -9.01
CA PRO A 52 8.37 60.47 -8.27
C PRO A 52 8.30 59.23 -9.20
N GLU A 53 9.42 58.52 -9.31
CA GLU A 53 9.45 57.23 -10.02
C GLU A 53 8.32 56.33 -9.52
N PRO A 54 7.61 55.61 -10.41
CA PRO A 54 6.56 54.71 -10.00
C PRO A 54 7.16 53.65 -9.07
N THR A 55 6.68 53.63 -7.82
CA THR A 55 7.03 52.62 -6.84
C THR A 55 6.61 51.26 -7.45
N ALA A 56 7.59 50.38 -7.69
CA ALA A 56 7.30 49.04 -8.18
C ALA A 56 6.21 48.40 -7.27
N THR A 57 5.12 48.00 -7.91
CA THR A 57 4.09 47.19 -7.24
C THR A 57 4.77 45.92 -6.78
N PRO A 58 4.71 45.53 -5.48
CA PRO A 58 5.31 44.28 -5.06
C PRO A 58 4.74 43.14 -5.87
N GLU A 59 5.62 42.30 -6.43
CA GLU A 59 5.22 41.06 -7.09
C GLU A 59 4.35 40.26 -6.14
N PRO A 60 3.20 39.71 -6.56
CA PRO A 60 2.36 38.92 -5.68
C PRO A 60 3.17 37.75 -5.14
N THR A 61 3.24 37.62 -3.82
CA THR A 61 3.83 36.45 -3.16
C THR A 61 3.09 35.22 -3.70
N PRO A 62 3.80 34.20 -4.24
CA PRO A 62 3.15 33.00 -4.75
C PRO A 62 2.28 32.39 -3.63
N GLU A 63 1.05 32.04 -3.96
CA GLU A 63 0.19 31.32 -3.02
C GLU A 63 0.83 29.99 -2.67
N PRO A 64 0.85 29.59 -1.38
CA PRO A 64 1.42 28.32 -1.00
C PRO A 64 0.63 27.18 -1.68
N THR A 65 1.36 26.26 -2.32
CA THR A 65 0.79 25.10 -3.02
C THR A 65 0.86 23.88 -2.13
N PRO A 66 -0.08 22.91 -2.26
CA PRO A 66 0.00 21.63 -1.59
C PRO A 66 1.29 20.89 -1.93
N THR A 67 1.84 20.15 -0.98
CA THR A 67 2.92 19.17 -1.23
C THR A 67 2.33 17.78 -1.31
N VAL A 68 2.87 16.95 -2.21
CA VAL A 68 2.48 15.53 -2.37
C VAL A 68 3.71 14.67 -2.20
N GLU A 69 3.64 13.73 -1.28
CA GLU A 69 4.62 12.69 -1.04
C GLU A 69 4.01 11.37 -1.54
N THR A 70 4.78 10.58 -2.30
CA THR A 70 4.28 9.35 -2.94
C THR A 70 5.15 8.16 -2.55
N VAL A 71 4.53 7.03 -2.24
CA VAL A 71 5.17 5.73 -2.08
C VAL A 71 4.56 4.75 -3.07
N HIS A 72 5.42 4.05 -3.80
CA HIS A 72 5.07 2.93 -4.65
C HIS A 72 5.28 1.63 -3.87
N PHE A 73 4.21 0.90 -3.60
CA PHE A 73 4.18 -0.24 -2.68
C PHE A 73 3.83 -1.53 -3.43
N SER A 74 4.50 -2.62 -3.08
CA SER A 74 4.11 -3.96 -3.52
C SER A 74 3.80 -4.89 -2.36
N ALA A 75 2.81 -5.79 -2.55
CA ALA A 75 2.57 -6.92 -1.66
C ALA A 75 2.54 -8.23 -2.44
N THR A 76 3.19 -9.24 -1.88
CA THR A 76 3.39 -10.55 -2.50
C THR A 76 2.80 -11.63 -1.60
N GLY A 77 2.15 -12.65 -2.17
CA GLY A 77 1.44 -13.70 -1.45
C GLY A 77 2.32 -14.69 -0.71
N ASP A 78 1.86 -15.93 -0.60
CA ASP A 78 2.42 -16.94 0.30
C ASP A 78 3.77 -17.47 -0.19
N ASP A 79 4.85 -17.20 0.59
CA ASP A 79 6.16 -17.82 0.40
C ASP A 79 6.17 -19.14 1.15
N LEU A 80 5.81 -20.22 0.43
CA LEU A 80 5.52 -21.54 1.00
C LEU A 80 6.63 -22.54 0.67
N ILE A 81 7.63 -22.65 1.52
CA ILE A 81 8.88 -23.40 1.29
C ILE A 81 8.69 -24.89 1.54
N HIS A 82 8.21 -25.61 0.51
CA HIS A 82 8.09 -27.06 0.52
C HIS A 82 9.44 -27.78 0.42
N ASP A 83 9.43 -29.13 0.70
CA ASP A 83 10.60 -30.00 0.63
C ASP A 83 11.41 -29.84 -0.65
N GLY A 84 10.73 -29.82 -1.80
CA GLY A 84 11.38 -29.70 -3.10
C GLY A 84 12.20 -28.40 -3.23
N ILE A 85 11.80 -27.33 -2.57
CA ILE A 85 12.45 -26.01 -2.64
C ILE A 85 13.73 -26.04 -1.80
N PHE A 86 13.61 -26.35 -0.48
CA PHE A 86 14.80 -26.32 0.38
C PHE A 86 15.79 -27.47 0.09
N LEU A 87 15.34 -28.65 -0.38
CA LEU A 87 16.24 -29.72 -0.78
C LEU A 87 17.05 -29.34 -2.02
N GLN A 88 16.45 -28.62 -2.99
CA GLN A 88 17.20 -28.09 -4.13
C GLN A 88 18.16 -26.96 -3.72
N ALA A 89 17.75 -26.09 -2.79
CA ALA A 89 18.64 -25.08 -2.21
C ALA A 89 19.85 -25.74 -1.52
N LYS A 90 19.61 -26.82 -0.74
CA LYS A 90 20.69 -27.60 -0.10
C LYS A 90 21.61 -28.27 -1.13
N GLY A 91 21.02 -28.80 -2.20
CA GLY A 91 21.80 -29.43 -3.30
C GLY A 91 22.71 -28.44 -4.03
N ARG A 92 22.33 -27.16 -4.13
CA ARG A 92 23.14 -26.10 -4.73
C ARG A 92 24.22 -25.59 -3.76
N GLY A 93 23.83 -25.31 -2.52
CA GLY A 93 24.71 -24.71 -1.50
C GLY A 93 25.70 -25.67 -0.86
N GLY A 94 25.44 -26.98 -0.85
CA GLY A 94 26.30 -28.00 -0.23
C GLY A 94 26.22 -27.99 1.30
N ASP A 95 26.98 -27.17 2.00
CA ASP A 95 26.95 -27.02 3.46
C ASP A 95 25.92 -26.01 3.97
N HIS A 96 25.45 -25.11 3.12
CA HIS A 96 24.37 -24.12 3.38
C HIS A 96 23.18 -24.34 2.44
N TYR A 97 22.16 -23.45 2.47
CA TYR A 97 21.02 -23.44 1.58
C TYR A 97 21.10 -22.26 0.60
N ASP A 98 21.19 -22.52 -0.69
CA ASP A 98 21.18 -21.52 -1.77
C ASP A 98 19.81 -21.46 -2.43
N PHE A 99 19.00 -20.45 -2.07
CA PHE A 99 17.66 -20.23 -2.59
C PHE A 99 17.65 -19.36 -3.86
N ASP A 100 18.75 -18.69 -4.23
CA ASP A 100 18.77 -17.67 -5.30
C ASP A 100 18.21 -18.14 -6.62
N ALA A 101 18.49 -19.40 -7.01
CA ALA A 101 17.99 -19.94 -8.27
C ALA A 101 16.45 -20.06 -8.32
N ALA A 102 15.79 -20.21 -7.16
CA ALA A 102 14.33 -20.29 -7.10
C ALA A 102 13.65 -18.93 -7.39
N TYR A 103 14.35 -17.83 -7.19
CA TYR A 103 13.84 -16.47 -7.39
C TYR A 103 14.57 -15.70 -8.49
N ALA A 104 15.45 -16.36 -9.25
CA ALA A 104 16.32 -15.69 -10.22
C ALA A 104 15.57 -14.87 -11.27
N ALA A 105 14.37 -15.30 -11.70
CA ALA A 105 13.55 -14.56 -12.65
C ALA A 105 12.91 -13.29 -12.06
N MET A 106 12.89 -13.16 -10.73
CA MET A 106 12.41 -11.97 -10.01
C MET A 106 13.52 -10.97 -9.72
N GLN A 107 14.77 -11.27 -10.08
CA GLN A 107 15.90 -10.38 -9.86
C GLN A 107 15.65 -9.01 -10.50
N GLY A 108 15.68 -7.96 -9.69
CA GLY A 108 15.44 -6.59 -10.14
C GLY A 108 13.97 -6.21 -10.33
N TYR A 109 13.03 -7.16 -10.28
CA TYR A 109 11.59 -6.86 -10.40
C TYR A 109 11.12 -5.87 -9.32
N TYR A 110 11.55 -6.10 -8.09
CA TYR A 110 11.14 -5.30 -6.93
C TYR A 110 11.83 -3.93 -6.80
N ASN A 111 12.83 -3.64 -7.65
CA ASN A 111 13.55 -2.35 -7.62
C ASN A 111 12.68 -1.14 -8.05
N GLN A 112 11.52 -1.37 -8.63
CA GLN A 112 10.60 -0.33 -9.04
C GLN A 112 9.72 0.20 -7.89
N PHE A 113 9.65 -0.53 -6.77
CA PHE A 113 8.84 -0.20 -5.61
C PHE A 113 9.69 0.37 -4.48
N ASP A 114 9.13 1.29 -3.73
CA ASP A 114 9.76 1.87 -2.54
C ASP A 114 9.62 0.94 -1.32
N VAL A 115 8.52 0.17 -1.26
CA VAL A 115 8.23 -0.82 -0.22
C VAL A 115 7.83 -2.14 -0.85
N ASN A 116 8.46 -3.23 -0.40
CA ASN A 116 8.13 -4.60 -0.81
C ASN A 116 7.72 -5.42 0.42
N TRP A 117 6.47 -5.85 0.46
CA TRP A 117 5.85 -6.66 1.50
C TRP A 117 5.68 -8.11 1.04
N LEU A 118 5.87 -9.09 1.95
CA LEU A 118 5.73 -10.52 1.68
C LEU A 118 5.02 -11.24 2.84
N ASN A 119 4.13 -12.19 2.52
CA ASN A 119 3.68 -13.17 3.51
C ASN A 119 4.66 -14.34 3.57
N GLN A 120 5.44 -14.42 4.64
CA GLN A 120 6.33 -15.56 4.91
C GLN A 120 5.53 -16.63 5.64
N GLU A 121 4.94 -17.58 4.90
CA GLU A 121 4.01 -18.53 5.50
C GLU A 121 4.72 -19.65 6.26
N THR A 122 5.89 -20.07 5.82
CA THR A 122 6.62 -21.12 6.51
C THR A 122 7.57 -20.57 7.56
N LEU A 123 7.63 -21.27 8.70
CA LEU A 123 8.37 -20.84 9.90
C LEU A 123 9.89 -20.80 9.66
N VAL A 124 10.44 -19.60 9.46
CA VAL A 124 11.88 -19.39 9.25
C VAL A 124 12.61 -19.41 10.59
N ASN A 125 13.69 -20.19 10.70
CA ASN A 125 14.50 -20.24 11.91
C ASN A 125 15.86 -20.95 11.65
N ASP A 126 16.80 -20.83 12.60
CA ASP A 126 18.12 -21.44 12.55
C ASP A 126 18.28 -22.63 13.51
N GLU A 127 17.26 -22.98 14.31
CA GLU A 127 17.38 -23.97 15.39
C GLU A 127 16.82 -25.35 15.02
N PHE A 128 15.74 -25.36 14.24
CA PHE A 128 15.07 -26.61 13.87
C PHE A 128 15.57 -27.11 12.51
N ALA A 129 15.70 -28.42 12.37
CA ALA A 129 16.00 -29.02 11.07
C ALA A 129 14.93 -28.66 10.04
N ALA A 130 15.35 -28.41 8.80
CA ALA A 130 14.44 -28.13 7.70
C ALA A 130 13.41 -29.24 7.54
N SER A 131 12.16 -28.89 7.40
CA SER A 131 11.03 -29.81 7.14
C SER A 131 9.94 -29.10 6.34
N GLY A 132 9.27 -29.86 5.48
CA GLY A 132 8.14 -29.38 4.68
C GLY A 132 6.80 -29.82 5.29
N TYR A 133 5.79 -29.91 4.38
CA TYR A 133 4.43 -30.28 4.77
C TYR A 133 4.39 -31.61 5.55
N PRO A 134 3.55 -31.74 6.61
CA PRO A 134 2.58 -30.72 7.09
C PRO A 134 3.14 -29.80 8.18
N MET A 135 4.38 -29.94 8.62
CA MET A 135 4.96 -29.23 9.76
C MET A 135 6.25 -28.54 9.32
N PHE A 136 6.11 -27.33 8.79
CA PHE A 136 7.20 -26.59 8.18
C PHE A 136 8.28 -26.12 9.17
N SER A 137 9.49 -26.09 8.69
CA SER A 137 10.65 -25.39 9.28
C SER A 137 11.57 -25.00 8.15
N THR A 138 11.72 -23.73 7.92
CA THR A 138 12.47 -23.18 6.80
C THR A 138 13.84 -22.69 7.26
N PRO A 139 14.93 -23.06 6.57
CA PRO A 139 16.27 -22.57 6.87
C PRO A 139 16.36 -21.05 6.79
N GLY A 140 17.09 -20.43 7.73
CA GLY A 140 17.23 -18.99 7.82
C GLY A 140 17.81 -18.31 6.58
N GLU A 141 18.64 -19.02 5.80
CA GLU A 141 19.27 -18.49 4.58
C GLU A 141 18.27 -18.00 3.50
N ILE A 142 16.98 -18.39 3.60
CA ILE A 142 15.94 -17.84 2.71
C ILE A 142 15.82 -16.33 2.85
N THR A 143 16.00 -15.79 4.05
CA THR A 143 15.86 -14.35 4.29
C THR A 143 16.93 -13.54 3.61
N ASP A 144 18.13 -14.06 3.42
CA ASP A 144 19.20 -13.41 2.65
C ASP A 144 18.78 -13.24 1.17
N THR A 145 18.21 -14.30 0.57
CA THR A 145 17.70 -14.24 -0.81
C THR A 145 16.56 -13.25 -0.93
N LEU A 146 15.57 -13.27 -0.02
CA LEU A 146 14.43 -12.36 -0.04
C LEU A 146 14.85 -10.89 0.20
N TYR A 147 15.78 -10.68 1.13
CA TYR A 147 16.38 -9.37 1.38
C TYR A 147 17.10 -8.82 0.14
N ASN A 148 17.87 -9.65 -0.56
CA ASN A 148 18.59 -9.30 -1.79
C ASN A 148 17.63 -9.04 -2.97
N LEU A 149 16.42 -9.62 -2.97
CA LEU A 149 15.36 -9.31 -3.93
C LEU A 149 14.72 -7.94 -3.67
N GLY A 150 14.87 -7.39 -2.46
CA GLY A 150 14.32 -6.08 -2.10
C GLY A 150 13.21 -6.12 -1.05
N PHE A 151 12.82 -7.29 -0.54
CA PHE A 151 11.82 -7.38 0.53
C PHE A 151 12.36 -6.82 1.86
N ARG A 152 11.52 -6.04 2.53
CA ARG A 152 11.83 -5.42 3.83
C ARG A 152 10.71 -5.57 4.85
N VAL A 153 9.51 -5.93 4.42
CA VAL A 153 8.32 -6.02 5.27
C VAL A 153 7.77 -7.44 5.19
N PHE A 154 7.68 -8.14 6.33
CA PHE A 154 7.31 -9.54 6.38
C PHE A 154 6.17 -9.79 7.36
N SER A 155 5.07 -10.39 6.85
CA SER A 155 3.98 -10.93 7.66
C SER A 155 4.31 -12.36 8.06
N LEU A 156 4.19 -12.67 9.35
CA LEU A 156 4.60 -13.95 9.93
C LEU A 156 3.42 -14.74 10.56
N SER A 157 2.28 -14.07 10.82
CA SER A 157 1.12 -14.74 11.43
C SER A 157 0.29 -15.47 10.36
N ASN A 158 0.23 -16.81 10.48
CA ASN A 158 -0.43 -17.69 9.52
C ASN A 158 -0.80 -19.03 10.19
N ASN A 159 -1.41 -19.94 9.41
CA ASN A 159 -1.83 -21.27 9.89
C ASN A 159 -0.65 -22.19 10.27
N HIS A 160 0.58 -21.91 9.79
CA HIS A 160 1.81 -22.66 10.12
C HIS A 160 2.63 -22.07 11.27
N SER A 161 2.14 -21.02 11.93
CA SER A 161 2.84 -20.34 13.04
C SER A 161 3.27 -21.28 14.17
N TYR A 162 2.46 -22.32 14.49
CA TYR A 162 2.78 -23.27 15.56
C TYR A 162 3.32 -24.62 15.09
N ASP A 163 3.84 -24.73 13.88
CA ASP A 163 4.39 -25.98 13.34
C ASP A 163 5.56 -26.55 14.17
N LYS A 164 6.26 -25.72 14.92
CA LYS A 164 7.28 -26.11 15.90
C LYS A 164 6.90 -25.66 17.32
N GLY A 165 5.61 -25.44 17.57
CA GLY A 165 5.10 -24.96 18.84
C GLY A 165 5.61 -23.56 19.20
N ALA A 166 5.43 -23.17 20.47
CA ALA A 166 5.90 -21.88 20.96
C ALA A 166 7.42 -21.67 20.79
N ALA A 167 8.22 -22.74 20.94
CA ALA A 167 9.65 -22.70 20.72
C ALA A 167 10.02 -22.39 19.24
N GLY A 168 9.15 -22.76 18.30
CA GLY A 168 9.31 -22.39 16.90
C GLY A 168 9.13 -20.89 16.67
N ILE A 169 8.11 -20.27 17.30
CA ILE A 169 7.91 -18.81 17.24
C ILE A 169 9.10 -18.10 17.89
N GLU A 170 9.57 -18.57 19.08
CA GLU A 170 10.75 -18.01 19.75
C GLU A 170 12.00 -18.03 18.85
N ALA A 171 12.30 -19.20 18.24
CA ALA A 171 13.42 -19.35 17.33
C ALA A 171 13.28 -18.46 16.08
N SER A 172 12.09 -18.37 15.53
CA SER A 172 11.81 -17.49 14.39
C SER A 172 11.98 -16.02 14.74
N MET A 173 11.45 -15.58 15.87
CA MET A 173 11.64 -14.19 16.34
C MET A 173 13.12 -13.86 16.56
N ALA A 174 13.91 -14.81 17.10
CA ALA A 174 15.35 -14.64 17.28
C ALA A 174 16.09 -14.49 15.93
N HIS A 175 15.71 -15.29 14.93
CA HIS A 175 16.25 -15.18 13.57
C HIS A 175 15.95 -13.81 12.96
N TRP A 176 14.66 -13.40 12.95
CA TRP A 176 14.26 -12.12 12.37
C TRP A 176 14.86 -10.90 13.10
N ALA A 177 15.09 -10.99 14.42
CA ALA A 177 15.76 -9.95 15.19
C ALA A 177 17.26 -9.79 14.83
N ALA A 178 17.86 -10.78 14.18
CA ALA A 178 19.24 -10.72 13.69
C ALA A 178 19.37 -10.14 12.27
N MET A 179 18.24 -9.94 11.56
CA MET A 179 18.22 -9.30 10.26
C MET A 179 18.59 -7.81 10.35
N PRO A 180 18.98 -7.16 9.22
CA PRO A 180 19.25 -5.72 9.20
C PRO A 180 18.11 -4.87 9.78
N ASP A 181 18.46 -3.72 10.38
CA ASP A 181 17.52 -2.82 11.08
C ASP A 181 16.41 -2.24 10.18
N ASP A 182 16.54 -2.32 8.86
CA ASP A 182 15.53 -1.89 7.89
C ASP A 182 14.48 -2.97 7.58
N VAL A 183 14.62 -4.18 8.14
CA VAL A 183 13.63 -5.24 8.05
C VAL A 183 12.55 -5.03 9.11
N VAL A 184 11.30 -5.07 8.69
CA VAL A 184 10.10 -4.93 9.53
C VAL A 184 9.33 -6.25 9.52
N THR A 185 9.06 -6.79 10.70
CA THR A 185 8.25 -8.01 10.86
C THR A 185 7.03 -7.74 11.72
N MET A 186 5.93 -8.47 11.46
CA MET A 186 4.70 -8.40 12.25
C MET A 186 4.06 -9.79 12.36
N GLY A 187 3.28 -9.98 13.41
CA GLY A 187 2.43 -11.17 13.58
C GLY A 187 2.90 -12.14 14.66
N PHE A 188 4.22 -12.23 14.92
CA PHE A 188 4.73 -12.96 16.09
C PHE A 188 5.00 -12.00 17.23
N TYR A 189 4.67 -12.39 18.43
CA TYR A 189 4.93 -11.61 19.64
C TYR A 189 5.31 -12.53 20.82
N ASN A 190 5.92 -11.93 21.84
CA ASN A 190 5.93 -12.45 23.21
C ASN A 190 5.26 -11.44 24.15
N LEU A 191 5.03 -11.78 25.41
CA LEU A 191 4.36 -10.90 26.38
C LEU A 191 5.08 -9.57 26.62
N GLU A 192 6.40 -9.51 26.39
CA GLU A 192 7.19 -8.28 26.54
C GLU A 192 7.08 -7.37 25.32
N THR A 193 6.81 -7.93 24.12
CA THR A 193 6.78 -7.23 22.85
C THR A 193 5.38 -7.07 22.28
N TYR A 194 4.35 -7.48 22.99
CA TYR A 194 2.97 -7.51 22.54
C TYR A 194 2.44 -6.14 22.05
N ASP A 195 2.90 -5.05 22.68
CA ASP A 195 2.56 -3.67 22.33
C ASP A 195 3.68 -2.98 21.50
N ASN A 196 4.69 -3.72 21.02
CA ASN A 196 5.72 -3.21 20.12
C ASN A 196 5.20 -3.29 18.69
N TYR A 197 4.60 -2.22 18.23
CA TYR A 197 3.99 -2.16 16.90
C TYR A 197 5.03 -1.89 15.81
N ALA A 198 4.81 -2.50 14.64
CA ALA A 198 5.68 -2.36 13.47
C ALA A 198 5.33 -1.10 12.68
N TYR A 199 6.29 -0.19 12.55
CA TYR A 199 6.19 1.03 11.74
C TYR A 199 7.35 1.15 10.76
N GLN A 200 7.09 1.77 9.62
CA GLN A 200 8.10 2.14 8.65
C GLN A 200 7.75 3.49 8.03
N THR A 201 8.71 4.42 7.96
CA THR A 201 8.51 5.68 7.25
C THR A 201 9.33 5.68 5.97
N VAL A 202 8.64 5.84 4.83
CA VAL A 202 9.23 5.89 3.51
C VAL A 202 8.69 7.12 2.77
N ASN A 203 9.56 7.91 2.17
CA ASN A 203 9.20 9.12 1.40
C ASN A 203 8.20 10.05 2.14
N GLY A 204 8.32 10.18 3.48
CA GLY A 204 7.46 11.05 4.30
C GLY A 204 6.10 10.44 4.68
N ILE A 205 5.79 9.21 4.25
CA ILE A 205 4.58 8.46 4.63
C ILE A 205 4.95 7.41 5.68
N THR A 206 4.26 7.42 6.81
CA THR A 206 4.45 6.43 7.88
C THR A 206 3.40 5.33 7.77
N PHE A 207 3.86 4.11 7.52
CA PHE A 207 3.05 2.90 7.51
C PHE A 207 3.06 2.25 8.89
N GLY A 208 1.88 1.78 9.33
CA GLY A 208 1.72 0.86 10.46
C GLY A 208 1.29 -0.50 9.94
N TYR A 209 1.84 -1.57 10.51
CA TYR A 209 1.60 -2.94 10.05
C TYR A 209 1.11 -3.83 11.18
N LEU A 210 0.03 -4.59 10.92
CA LEU A 210 -0.51 -5.63 11.81
C LEU A 210 -0.70 -6.92 11.01
N SER A 211 -0.61 -8.07 11.67
CA SER A 211 -0.80 -9.38 11.02
C SER A 211 -1.53 -10.34 11.94
N TYR A 212 -2.56 -10.98 11.40
CA TYR A 212 -3.48 -11.86 12.10
C TYR A 212 -3.78 -13.11 11.29
N THR A 213 -4.16 -14.21 11.97
CA THR A 213 -4.54 -15.46 11.32
C THR A 213 -5.92 -15.94 11.79
N GLU A 214 -6.67 -16.62 10.91
CA GLU A 214 -7.94 -17.24 11.27
C GLU A 214 -7.75 -18.46 12.19
N HIS A 215 -6.72 -19.26 11.91
CA HIS A 215 -6.41 -20.47 12.68
C HIS A 215 -4.95 -20.87 12.54
N THR A 216 -4.54 -21.89 13.29
CA THR A 216 -3.18 -22.46 13.29
C THR A 216 -3.22 -23.97 13.11
N ASN A 217 -3.93 -24.47 12.08
CA ASN A 217 -4.02 -25.88 11.68
C ASN A 217 -4.41 -26.83 12.84
N GLY A 218 -5.27 -26.36 13.76
CA GLY A 218 -5.67 -27.12 14.93
C GLY A 218 -4.61 -27.26 16.03
N LEU A 219 -3.54 -26.48 15.93
CA LEU A 219 -2.49 -26.34 16.94
C LEU A 219 -2.72 -25.01 17.70
N PRO A 220 -3.63 -24.95 18.68
CA PRO A 220 -3.96 -23.71 19.37
C PRO A 220 -2.74 -23.19 20.15
N THR A 221 -2.75 -21.90 20.49
CA THR A 221 -1.75 -21.29 21.36
C THR A 221 -1.58 -22.13 22.63
N PRO A 222 -0.38 -22.67 22.92
CA PRO A 222 -0.17 -23.52 24.08
C PRO A 222 -0.42 -22.75 25.39
N SER A 223 -1.11 -23.39 26.35
CA SER A 223 -1.37 -22.75 27.64
C SER A 223 -0.07 -22.44 28.40
N GLY A 224 0.06 -21.18 28.85
CA GLY A 224 1.22 -20.71 29.63
C GLY A 224 2.46 -20.45 28.80
N THR A 225 2.33 -20.30 27.47
CA THR A 225 3.40 -19.76 26.63
C THR A 225 3.39 -18.24 26.67
N ASP A 226 4.60 -17.66 26.55
CA ASP A 226 4.77 -16.21 26.37
C ASP A 226 4.81 -15.81 24.88
N TYR A 227 4.82 -16.79 23.96
CA TYR A 227 4.93 -16.58 22.52
C TYR A 227 3.64 -16.92 21.78
N GLY A 228 3.22 -16.08 20.84
CA GLY A 228 1.98 -16.28 20.14
C GLY A 228 1.72 -15.45 18.90
N VAL A 229 0.51 -15.68 18.38
CA VAL A 229 -0.14 -14.91 17.31
C VAL A 229 -1.48 -14.39 17.82
N VAL A 230 -2.02 -13.37 17.17
CA VAL A 230 -3.40 -12.89 17.39
C VAL A 230 -4.31 -13.55 16.36
N TYR A 231 -5.44 -14.12 16.83
CA TYR A 231 -6.45 -14.69 15.95
C TYR A 231 -7.46 -13.63 15.50
N LEU A 232 -7.96 -13.78 14.27
CA LEU A 232 -8.90 -12.83 13.66
C LEU A 232 -10.26 -12.72 14.37
N ASP A 233 -10.62 -13.67 15.23
CA ASP A 233 -11.81 -13.62 16.08
C ASP A 233 -11.59 -12.91 17.43
N ASP A 234 -10.34 -12.54 17.78
CA ASP A 234 -10.02 -11.74 18.96
C ASP A 234 -10.20 -10.23 18.67
N HIS A 235 -11.45 -9.86 18.45
CA HIS A 235 -11.83 -8.50 18.13
C HIS A 235 -11.43 -7.46 19.18
N GLU A 236 -11.36 -7.84 20.46
CA GLU A 236 -10.97 -6.94 21.56
C GLU A 236 -9.50 -6.54 21.41
N THR A 237 -8.62 -7.53 21.23
CA THR A 237 -7.19 -7.29 21.03
C THR A 237 -6.92 -6.49 19.76
N ILE A 238 -7.53 -6.89 18.65
CA ILE A 238 -7.32 -6.22 17.34
C ILE A 238 -7.80 -4.77 17.39
N ALA A 239 -8.99 -4.50 17.94
CA ALA A 239 -9.51 -3.14 18.07
C ALA A 239 -8.58 -2.26 18.93
N LYS A 240 -8.03 -2.80 20.02
CA LYS A 240 -7.05 -2.11 20.85
C LYS A 240 -5.78 -1.77 20.04
N GLN A 241 -5.19 -2.76 19.34
CA GLN A 241 -3.97 -2.57 18.56
C GLN A 241 -4.18 -1.52 17.45
N ILE A 242 -5.30 -1.56 16.74
CA ILE A 242 -5.65 -0.55 15.73
C ILE A 242 -5.76 0.84 16.37
N ALA A 243 -6.46 0.97 17.50
CA ALA A 243 -6.64 2.24 18.19
C ALA A 243 -5.31 2.83 18.69
N ASP A 244 -4.39 1.99 19.16
CA ASP A 244 -3.06 2.40 19.61
C ASP A 244 -2.17 2.85 18.46
N MET A 245 -2.26 2.18 17.30
CA MET A 245 -1.42 2.44 16.13
C MET A 245 -1.90 3.66 15.31
N ARG A 246 -3.20 3.80 15.14
CA ARG A 246 -3.79 4.80 14.22
C ARG A 246 -3.27 6.22 14.39
N PRO A 247 -3.04 6.74 15.61
CA PRO A 247 -2.49 8.09 15.82
C PRO A 247 -1.04 8.27 15.36
N ASN A 248 -0.32 7.18 15.10
CA ASN A 248 1.12 7.17 14.85
C ASN A 248 1.49 6.77 13.41
N CYS A 249 0.52 6.52 12.55
CA CYS A 249 0.76 6.19 11.14
C CYS A 249 -0.18 6.95 10.21
N ASP A 250 0.30 7.21 9.00
CA ASP A 250 -0.50 7.79 7.91
C ASP A 250 -1.37 6.71 7.25
N VAL A 251 -0.81 5.51 7.04
CA VAL A 251 -1.45 4.34 6.42
C VAL A 251 -1.35 3.15 7.38
N LEU A 252 -2.48 2.51 7.67
CA LEU A 252 -2.54 1.29 8.47
C LEU A 252 -2.87 0.09 7.57
N ILE A 253 -1.93 -0.87 7.50
CA ILE A 253 -2.05 -2.09 6.71
C ILE A 253 -2.24 -3.29 7.65
N VAL A 254 -3.26 -4.10 7.38
CA VAL A 254 -3.51 -5.35 8.09
C VAL A 254 -3.31 -6.53 7.14
N SER A 255 -2.41 -7.45 7.49
CA SER A 255 -2.33 -8.78 6.88
C SER A 255 -3.37 -9.68 7.55
N ALA A 256 -4.24 -10.30 6.75
CA ALA A 256 -5.27 -11.21 7.22
C ALA A 256 -5.13 -12.57 6.53
N HIS A 257 -4.54 -13.52 7.26
CA HIS A 257 -4.35 -14.89 6.78
C HIS A 257 -5.60 -15.72 7.06
N MET A 258 -6.50 -15.80 6.06
CA MET A 258 -7.87 -16.31 6.26
C MET A 258 -8.49 -16.85 4.98
N GLY A 259 -9.50 -17.70 5.13
CA GLY A 259 -10.33 -18.16 4.02
C GLY A 259 -10.35 -19.67 3.88
N THR A 260 -10.65 -20.16 2.69
CA THR A 260 -10.72 -21.59 2.39
C THR A 260 -9.70 -21.92 1.31
N GLU A 261 -8.80 -22.87 1.60
CA GLU A 261 -7.76 -23.29 0.66
C GLU A 261 -8.35 -23.81 -0.66
N GLY A 262 -7.72 -23.45 -1.77
CA GLY A 262 -8.00 -23.93 -3.12
C GLY A 262 -9.30 -23.41 -3.74
N THR A 263 -9.94 -22.38 -3.16
CA THR A 263 -11.13 -21.75 -3.76
C THR A 263 -10.92 -20.28 -4.08
N HIS A 264 -11.30 -19.87 -5.29
CA HIS A 264 -11.32 -18.46 -5.72
C HIS A 264 -12.49 -17.67 -5.12
N GLU A 265 -13.45 -18.36 -4.52
CA GLU A 265 -14.62 -17.71 -3.93
C GLU A 265 -14.31 -17.20 -2.52
N VAL A 266 -14.54 -15.90 -2.32
CA VAL A 266 -14.45 -15.26 -0.99
C VAL A 266 -15.58 -15.81 -0.11
N ASN A 267 -15.24 -16.39 1.04
CA ASN A 267 -16.24 -16.92 1.98
C ASN A 267 -16.84 -15.82 2.88
N ASP A 268 -17.86 -16.17 3.68
CA ASP A 268 -18.55 -15.21 4.56
C ASP A 268 -17.63 -14.67 5.66
N PHE A 269 -16.77 -15.53 6.25
CA PHE A 269 -15.82 -15.11 7.27
C PHE A 269 -14.86 -14.04 6.73
N GLN A 270 -14.33 -14.23 5.53
CA GLN A 270 -13.45 -13.22 4.88
C GLN A 270 -14.19 -11.90 4.68
N ARG A 271 -15.44 -11.94 4.20
CA ARG A 271 -16.23 -10.71 3.95
C ARG A 271 -16.55 -9.97 5.25
N GLU A 272 -16.99 -10.69 6.27
CA GLU A 272 -17.38 -10.13 7.57
C GLU A 272 -16.15 -9.54 8.30
N THR A 273 -15.03 -10.26 8.30
CA THR A 273 -13.77 -9.81 8.89
C THR A 273 -13.24 -8.56 8.17
N ALA A 274 -13.23 -8.56 6.83
CA ALA A 274 -12.79 -7.42 6.03
C ALA A 274 -13.64 -6.17 6.31
N GLN A 275 -14.97 -6.32 6.35
CA GLN A 275 -15.86 -5.20 6.66
C GLN A 275 -15.63 -4.69 8.09
N TRP A 276 -15.47 -5.62 9.05
CA TRP A 276 -15.20 -5.22 10.43
C TRP A 276 -13.87 -4.47 10.58
N LEU A 277 -12.80 -4.90 9.91
CA LEU A 277 -11.51 -4.19 9.89
C LEU A 277 -11.63 -2.80 9.23
N ALA A 278 -12.40 -2.69 8.14
CA ALA A 278 -12.70 -1.41 7.51
C ALA A 278 -13.45 -0.47 8.47
N ASP A 279 -14.40 -1.01 9.25
CA ASP A 279 -15.15 -0.26 10.28
C ASP A 279 -14.24 0.23 11.43
N GLN A 280 -13.13 -0.46 11.70
CA GLN A 280 -12.10 -0.01 12.64
C GLN A 280 -11.16 1.05 12.07
N GLY A 281 -11.23 1.36 10.77
CA GLY A 281 -10.42 2.40 10.13
C GLY A 281 -9.08 1.91 9.57
N VAL A 282 -8.99 0.64 9.18
CA VAL A 282 -7.86 0.09 8.42
C VAL A 282 -7.91 0.63 7.00
N ASP A 283 -6.75 1.01 6.43
CA ASP A 283 -6.66 1.57 5.08
C ASP A 283 -6.50 0.49 4.02
N VAL A 284 -5.68 -0.55 4.30
CA VAL A 284 -5.44 -1.68 3.39
C VAL A 284 -5.50 -3.00 4.13
N ILE A 285 -6.16 -3.98 3.52
CA ILE A 285 -6.20 -5.37 3.99
C ILE A 285 -5.54 -6.25 2.92
N ILE A 286 -4.49 -6.96 3.30
CA ILE A 286 -3.80 -7.92 2.43
C ILE A 286 -4.18 -9.32 2.89
N GLY A 287 -5.01 -10.00 2.10
CA GLY A 287 -5.45 -11.37 2.35
C GLY A 287 -4.48 -12.40 1.78
N THR A 288 -4.29 -13.49 2.53
CA THR A 288 -3.45 -14.65 2.21
C THR A 288 -4.12 -15.92 2.76
N HIS A 289 -3.58 -17.12 2.58
CA HIS A 289 -4.07 -18.44 3.01
C HIS A 289 -4.78 -19.27 1.93
N PRO A 290 -5.71 -18.78 1.09
CA PRO A 290 -6.39 -19.64 0.13
C PRO A 290 -5.48 -20.35 -0.88
N HIS A 291 -4.21 -19.95 -0.99
CA HIS A 291 -3.22 -20.45 -1.95
C HIS A 291 -3.60 -20.31 -3.43
N VAL A 292 -4.73 -19.66 -3.70
CA VAL A 292 -5.21 -19.24 -5.01
C VAL A 292 -5.58 -17.77 -4.96
N VAL A 293 -5.48 -17.10 -6.09
CA VAL A 293 -5.85 -15.68 -6.18
C VAL A 293 -7.34 -15.51 -5.94
N GLN A 294 -7.74 -14.52 -5.17
CA GLN A 294 -9.12 -14.07 -5.01
C GLN A 294 -9.24 -12.60 -5.42
N ASN A 295 -10.46 -12.12 -5.61
CA ASN A 295 -10.73 -10.76 -6.06
C ASN A 295 -10.23 -9.70 -5.06
N ALA A 296 -10.14 -8.46 -5.54
CA ALA A 296 -9.96 -7.27 -4.73
C ALA A 296 -11.24 -6.45 -4.70
N ALA A 297 -11.35 -5.52 -3.74
CA ALA A 297 -12.50 -4.65 -3.60
C ALA A 297 -12.18 -3.36 -2.84
N TRP A 298 -13.04 -2.35 -3.02
CA TRP A 298 -13.12 -1.17 -2.17
C TRP A 298 -14.26 -1.32 -1.18
N LEU A 299 -13.96 -1.12 0.10
CA LEU A 299 -14.94 -1.15 1.18
C LEU A 299 -15.13 0.26 1.74
N THR A 300 -16.34 0.52 2.25
CA THR A 300 -16.61 1.74 3.02
C THR A 300 -16.79 1.35 4.48
N GLY A 301 -15.92 1.87 5.36
CA GLY A 301 -16.01 1.64 6.79
C GLY A 301 -17.08 2.50 7.47
N ALA A 302 -17.38 2.18 8.73
CA ALA A 302 -18.45 2.82 9.52
C ALA A 302 -18.29 4.34 9.68
N ASN A 303 -17.06 4.84 9.61
CA ASN A 303 -16.76 6.28 9.70
C ASN A 303 -16.69 6.98 8.34
N GLY A 304 -17.07 6.29 7.24
CA GLY A 304 -17.00 6.80 5.87
C GLY A 304 -15.59 6.78 5.27
N ASN A 305 -14.64 6.12 5.92
CA ASN A 305 -13.31 5.84 5.37
C ASN A 305 -13.40 4.83 4.22
N THR A 306 -12.44 4.90 3.31
CA THR A 306 -12.28 3.91 2.22
C THR A 306 -11.16 2.96 2.57
N THR A 307 -11.41 1.66 2.46
CA THR A 307 -10.44 0.58 2.67
C THR A 307 -10.28 -0.21 1.38
N PHE A 308 -9.04 -0.43 0.94
CA PHE A 308 -8.75 -1.37 -0.14
C PHE A 308 -8.49 -2.76 0.44
N ILE A 309 -9.06 -3.81 -0.17
CA ILE A 309 -8.76 -5.19 0.15
C ILE A 309 -8.41 -5.99 -1.09
N VAL A 310 -7.38 -6.82 -1.01
CA VAL A 310 -7.21 -8.01 -1.83
C VAL A 310 -7.48 -9.23 -0.95
N TYR A 311 -8.46 -10.07 -1.32
CA TYR A 311 -8.88 -11.20 -0.46
C TYR A 311 -7.86 -12.33 -0.41
N SER A 312 -7.13 -12.59 -1.51
CA SER A 312 -5.96 -13.48 -1.52
C SER A 312 -5.03 -13.17 -2.69
N LEU A 313 -3.75 -13.07 -2.38
CA LEU A 313 -2.68 -12.95 -3.40
C LEU A 313 -2.24 -14.32 -3.95
N GLY A 314 -2.75 -15.44 -3.39
CA GLY A 314 -2.27 -16.77 -3.74
C GLY A 314 -0.80 -16.99 -3.37
N ASN A 315 -0.15 -17.95 -3.99
CA ASN A 315 1.23 -18.29 -3.66
C ASN A 315 2.26 -17.48 -4.47
N PHE A 316 3.31 -17.03 -3.80
CA PHE A 316 4.51 -16.52 -4.47
C PHE A 316 5.36 -17.68 -4.99
N ILE A 317 5.73 -18.61 -4.10
CA ILE A 317 6.40 -19.87 -4.45
C ILE A 317 5.79 -21.03 -3.68
N ASN A 318 5.65 -22.17 -4.32
CA ASN A 318 5.18 -23.40 -3.70
C ASN A 318 5.57 -24.63 -4.52
N ALA A 319 5.28 -25.83 -3.98
CA ALA A 319 5.35 -27.10 -4.71
C ALA A 319 4.06 -27.91 -4.56
N GLN A 320 2.91 -27.24 -4.58
CA GLN A 320 1.60 -27.87 -4.56
C GLN A 320 1.23 -28.42 -5.94
N SER A 321 0.41 -29.48 -5.97
CA SER A 321 0.06 -30.20 -7.22
C SER A 321 -1.24 -29.70 -7.87
N SER A 322 -1.93 -28.73 -7.28
CA SER A 322 -3.11 -28.10 -7.87
C SER A 322 -2.70 -27.01 -8.85
N ARG A 323 -3.36 -26.98 -10.03
CA ARG A 323 -3.02 -26.05 -11.10
C ARG A 323 -3.19 -24.60 -10.72
N ASP A 324 -4.25 -24.27 -9.97
CA ASP A 324 -4.54 -22.89 -9.62
C ASP A 324 -3.65 -22.38 -8.47
N ASN A 325 -3.15 -23.30 -7.63
CA ASN A 325 -2.26 -22.96 -6.53
C ASN A 325 -0.85 -22.50 -6.98
N VAL A 326 -0.47 -22.75 -8.23
CA VAL A 326 0.82 -22.25 -8.75
C VAL A 326 0.70 -20.87 -9.40
N ILE A 327 -0.50 -20.28 -9.41
CA ILE A 327 -0.77 -18.96 -9.94
C ILE A 327 -1.00 -18.01 -8.78
N GLY A 328 -0.11 -17.05 -8.62
CA GLY A 328 -0.21 -16.01 -7.59
C GLY A 328 -0.29 -14.61 -8.19
N ALA A 329 -0.40 -13.63 -7.33
CA ALA A 329 -0.44 -12.22 -7.70
C ALA A 329 0.48 -11.38 -6.82
N ILE A 330 1.00 -10.30 -7.40
CA ILE A 330 1.68 -9.20 -6.70
C ILE A 330 0.78 -7.99 -6.79
N LEU A 331 0.39 -7.44 -5.65
CA LEU A 331 -0.27 -6.14 -5.58
C LEU A 331 0.75 -5.04 -5.86
N ASP A 332 0.39 -4.14 -6.75
CA ASP A 332 1.08 -2.89 -7.09
C ASP A 332 0.12 -1.74 -6.76
N VAL A 333 0.52 -0.81 -5.90
CA VAL A 333 -0.35 0.28 -5.45
C VAL A 333 0.45 1.51 -5.04
N TYR A 334 -0.12 2.70 -5.28
CA TYR A 334 0.48 3.96 -4.86
C TYR A 334 -0.25 4.55 -3.66
N PHE A 335 0.53 5.15 -2.76
CA PHE A 335 0.04 5.95 -1.65
C PHE A 335 0.51 7.39 -1.85
N ASP A 336 -0.43 8.33 -1.92
CA ASP A 336 -0.15 9.76 -1.99
C ASP A 336 -0.58 10.43 -0.69
N LYS A 337 0.36 11.09 -0.02
CA LYS A 337 0.11 11.96 1.13
C LYS A 337 0.14 13.40 0.68
N THR A 338 -1.00 14.06 0.72
CA THR A 338 -1.13 15.47 0.37
C THR A 338 -1.21 16.33 1.62
N THR A 339 -0.26 17.24 1.80
CA THR A 339 -0.28 18.26 2.86
C THR A 339 -0.69 19.59 2.26
N GLN A 340 -1.83 20.12 2.70
CA GLN A 340 -2.35 21.42 2.27
C GLN A 340 -1.61 22.56 2.95
N PRO A 341 -1.66 23.79 2.38
CA PRO A 341 -1.05 24.98 3.00
C PRO A 341 -1.55 25.32 4.41
N ASP A 342 -2.77 24.89 4.77
CA ASP A 342 -3.34 25.06 6.10
C ASP A 342 -2.89 23.97 7.10
N GLY A 343 -2.05 23.03 6.66
CA GLY A 343 -1.53 21.93 7.46
C GLY A 343 -2.45 20.71 7.51
N SER A 344 -3.60 20.71 6.85
CA SER A 344 -4.44 19.51 6.74
C SER A 344 -3.78 18.45 5.85
N VAL A 345 -3.91 17.17 6.24
CA VAL A 345 -3.30 16.02 5.56
C VAL A 345 -4.40 15.08 5.07
N SER A 346 -4.22 14.56 3.87
CA SER A 346 -5.04 13.48 3.32
C SER A 346 -4.18 12.41 2.68
N ILE A 347 -4.64 11.15 2.78
CA ILE A 347 -4.03 9.99 2.13
C ILE A 347 -4.95 9.52 1.01
N ALA A 348 -4.38 9.21 -0.14
CA ALA A 348 -5.05 8.57 -1.25
C ALA A 348 -4.35 7.25 -1.60
N ILE A 349 -5.13 6.18 -1.71
CA ILE A 349 -4.69 4.88 -2.25
C ILE A 349 -5.06 4.90 -3.73
N ARG A 350 -4.08 4.68 -4.61
CA ARG A 350 -4.25 4.94 -6.03
C ARG A 350 -3.76 3.78 -6.88
N ASP A 351 -4.52 3.51 -7.95
CA ASP A 351 -4.18 2.59 -9.04
C ASP A 351 -3.80 1.16 -8.59
N PRO A 352 -4.55 0.51 -7.65
CA PRO A 352 -4.20 -0.85 -7.26
C PRO A 352 -4.32 -1.80 -8.45
N LYS A 353 -3.25 -2.58 -8.68
CA LYS A 353 -3.16 -3.59 -9.74
C LYS A 353 -2.61 -4.90 -9.20
N LEU A 354 -3.05 -5.99 -9.79
CA LEU A 354 -2.60 -7.36 -9.49
C LEU A 354 -1.84 -7.90 -10.69
N HIS A 355 -0.52 -8.08 -10.54
CA HIS A 355 0.37 -8.66 -11.53
C HIS A 355 0.55 -10.14 -11.26
N CYS A 356 0.39 -10.97 -12.30
CA CYS A 356 0.48 -12.41 -12.14
C CYS A 356 1.93 -12.91 -12.01
N VAL A 357 2.14 -13.85 -11.10
CA VAL A 357 3.37 -14.65 -10.95
C VAL A 357 3.03 -16.13 -10.97
N ILE A 358 3.98 -16.95 -11.41
CA ILE A 358 3.79 -18.39 -11.53
C ILE A 358 4.89 -19.12 -10.78
N SER A 359 4.50 -20.05 -9.90
CA SER A 359 5.40 -21.04 -9.33
C SER A 359 5.60 -22.19 -10.31
N GLN A 360 6.70 -22.18 -11.04
CA GLN A 360 7.02 -23.14 -12.08
C GLN A 360 7.93 -24.26 -11.56
N TYR A 361 7.61 -25.51 -11.87
CA TYR A 361 8.49 -26.65 -11.65
C TYR A 361 8.34 -27.72 -12.76
N GLU A 362 9.33 -28.58 -12.89
CA GLU A 362 9.36 -29.67 -13.85
C GLU A 362 8.98 -31.01 -13.19
N ALA A 363 8.79 -32.08 -14.01
CA ALA A 363 8.40 -33.39 -13.53
C ALA A 363 9.26 -33.89 -12.35
N GLY A 364 8.58 -34.34 -11.28
CA GLY A 364 9.18 -34.74 -10.02
C GLY A 364 9.63 -33.54 -9.16
N TYR A 365 8.95 -32.41 -9.26
CA TYR A 365 9.19 -31.20 -8.50
C TYR A 365 10.63 -30.68 -8.64
N LYS A 366 11.18 -30.70 -9.86
CA LYS A 366 12.52 -30.18 -10.14
C LYS A 366 12.47 -28.76 -10.62
N ASN A 367 13.58 -28.04 -10.44
CA ASN A 367 13.75 -26.66 -10.91
C ASN A 367 12.61 -25.73 -10.47
N ILE A 368 12.19 -25.86 -9.19
CA ILE A 368 11.13 -25.02 -8.63
C ILE A 368 11.62 -23.58 -8.60
N ARG A 369 10.82 -22.67 -9.20
CA ARG A 369 11.17 -21.25 -9.31
C ARG A 369 9.94 -20.37 -9.53
N VAL A 370 10.03 -19.13 -9.14
CA VAL A 370 9.03 -18.09 -9.45
C VAL A 370 9.33 -17.46 -10.80
N ILE A 371 8.31 -17.26 -11.62
CA ILE A 371 8.42 -16.59 -12.93
C ILE A 371 7.34 -15.51 -13.01
N PRO A 372 7.68 -14.23 -13.28
CA PRO A 372 6.67 -13.20 -13.55
C PRO A 372 5.97 -13.52 -14.87
N TYR A 373 4.67 -13.19 -14.96
CA TYR A 373 3.85 -13.56 -16.14
C TYR A 373 4.40 -12.98 -17.45
N SER A 374 5.00 -11.80 -17.42
CA SER A 374 5.69 -11.21 -18.59
C SER A 374 6.81 -12.07 -19.18
N GLN A 375 7.40 -12.98 -18.40
CA GLN A 375 8.43 -13.94 -18.85
C GLN A 375 7.88 -15.37 -19.02
N TYR A 376 6.60 -15.60 -18.68
CA TYR A 376 6.02 -16.93 -18.79
C TYR A 376 5.61 -17.24 -20.22
N THR A 377 5.92 -18.46 -20.69
CA THR A 377 5.63 -18.93 -22.07
C THR A 377 4.85 -20.23 -22.06
N ASP A 378 4.18 -20.53 -23.17
CA ASP A 378 3.46 -21.81 -23.32
C ASP A 378 4.42 -23.02 -23.33
N GLU A 379 5.69 -22.84 -23.72
CA GLU A 379 6.73 -23.89 -23.61
C GLU A 379 7.02 -24.20 -22.13
N LEU A 380 7.11 -23.18 -21.27
CA LEU A 380 7.23 -23.39 -19.82
C LEU A 380 5.99 -24.10 -19.27
N GLY A 381 4.80 -23.67 -19.71
CA GLY A 381 3.53 -24.29 -19.32
C GLY A 381 3.41 -25.77 -19.75
N ALA A 382 3.90 -26.11 -20.93
CA ALA A 382 3.95 -27.50 -21.41
C ALA A 382 4.98 -28.35 -20.64
N ALA A 383 6.02 -27.74 -20.10
CA ALA A 383 7.06 -28.38 -19.30
C ALA A 383 6.72 -28.47 -17.79
N HIS A 384 5.58 -27.95 -17.35
CA HIS A 384 5.16 -28.07 -15.96
C HIS A 384 5.00 -29.52 -15.51
N GLY A 385 5.42 -29.82 -14.26
CA GLY A 385 5.62 -31.21 -13.84
C GLY A 385 4.35 -32.04 -13.65
N GLU A 386 3.25 -31.40 -13.23
CA GLU A 386 2.01 -32.12 -12.86
C GLU A 386 0.87 -31.93 -13.88
N PHE A 387 0.90 -30.84 -14.65
CA PHE A 387 -0.16 -30.44 -15.60
C PHE A 387 0.39 -29.52 -16.69
N THR A 388 -0.38 -29.30 -17.73
CA THR A 388 -0.10 -28.23 -18.69
C THR A 388 -0.75 -26.93 -18.19
N LEU A 389 0.05 -25.85 -18.12
CA LEU A 389 -0.39 -24.53 -17.68
C LEU A 389 -0.16 -23.52 -18.82
N SER A 390 -1.14 -23.37 -19.72
CA SER A 390 -1.05 -22.43 -20.83
C SER A 390 -1.32 -21.00 -20.38
N ARG A 391 -0.78 -20.02 -21.11
CA ARG A 391 -1.11 -18.60 -20.91
C ARG A 391 -2.62 -18.35 -21.05
N GLU A 392 -3.28 -18.98 -22.03
CA GLU A 392 -4.73 -18.88 -22.22
C GLU A 392 -5.51 -19.32 -20.96
N TYR A 393 -5.08 -20.40 -20.32
CA TYR A 393 -5.71 -20.86 -19.07
C TYR A 393 -5.51 -19.86 -17.96
N ILE A 394 -4.27 -19.37 -17.75
CA ILE A 394 -3.95 -18.39 -16.72
C ILE A 394 -4.79 -17.13 -16.91
N GLU A 395 -4.83 -16.56 -18.12
CA GLU A 395 -5.60 -15.36 -18.43
C GLU A 395 -7.10 -15.57 -18.23
N SER A 396 -7.65 -16.70 -18.67
CA SER A 396 -9.07 -17.02 -18.49
C SER A 396 -9.45 -17.13 -17.02
N MET A 397 -8.62 -17.80 -16.21
CA MET A 397 -8.84 -17.97 -14.79
C MET A 397 -8.77 -16.61 -14.07
N LEU A 398 -7.72 -15.82 -14.32
CA LEU A 398 -7.56 -14.50 -13.68
C LEU A 398 -8.70 -13.55 -14.05
N ARG A 399 -9.12 -13.50 -15.32
CA ARG A 399 -10.26 -12.67 -15.78
C ARG A 399 -11.60 -13.12 -15.21
N SER A 400 -11.74 -14.38 -14.82
CA SER A 400 -12.96 -14.87 -14.16
C SER A 400 -12.97 -14.64 -12.66
N THR A 401 -11.80 -14.33 -12.07
CA THR A 401 -11.60 -14.20 -10.62
C THR A 401 -11.43 -12.75 -10.18
N ILE A 402 -10.69 -11.97 -10.96
CA ILE A 402 -10.29 -10.58 -10.60
C ILE A 402 -11.04 -9.61 -11.50
N ASP A 403 -11.65 -8.60 -10.91
CA ASP A 403 -12.30 -7.52 -11.66
C ASP A 403 -11.30 -6.78 -12.55
N GLU A 404 -11.74 -6.40 -13.76
CA GLU A 404 -10.87 -5.84 -14.80
C GLU A 404 -10.11 -4.58 -14.33
N GLU A 405 -10.70 -3.82 -13.43
CA GLU A 405 -10.06 -2.62 -12.89
C GLU A 405 -8.80 -2.92 -12.06
N PHE A 406 -8.68 -4.11 -11.46
CA PHE A 406 -7.54 -4.52 -10.66
C PHE A 406 -6.55 -5.42 -11.41
N LEU A 407 -6.95 -6.06 -12.49
CA LEU A 407 -6.12 -7.02 -13.21
C LEU A 407 -5.18 -6.35 -14.21
N THR A 408 -3.91 -6.78 -14.20
CA THR A 408 -2.96 -6.50 -15.28
C THR A 408 -2.25 -7.79 -15.74
N LEU A 409 -2.04 -7.94 -17.06
CA LEU A 409 -1.46 -9.12 -17.70
C LEU A 409 -0.29 -8.71 -18.60
N ASP A 410 0.66 -7.98 -18.04
CA ASP A 410 1.88 -7.48 -18.68
C ASP A 410 3.15 -8.22 -18.24
#